data_927e7cc045f4855ab0897f78305958c8
#
_entry.id   927e7cc045f4855ab0897f78305958c8
#
_cell.length_a   1.000
_cell.length_b   1.000
_cell.length_c   1.000
_cell.angle_alpha   90.00
_cell.angle_beta   90.00
_cell.angle_gamma   90.00
#
_symmetry.space_group_name_H-M   'P 1'
#
loop_
_entity.id
_entity.type
_entity.pdbx_description
1 polymer ?
#
loop_
_entity_poly.entity_id
_entity_poly.type
_entity_poly.pdbx_seq_one_letter_code
_entity_poly.pdbx_strand_id
1 'polypeptide(L)'
;HSFPTRRSSDLYERIQQTIIETLDTCQWVEVKGRGDNETDLIIHLHDLEDVKKQTNFENCVADVNIPVGEVFTSPVLAGTGGILHVKKVYLNGLQFRDLKLVFDCGQVIDYTCSNFETEEENRAYIEDNILFHHAKIPMGEFAIGTNTTAYVAAEKYGIADKLPILIAEKMGPHFAVGDTCYSWAEDTPVFNPDGREIIARDNEISALRKEDISMAYYGCHTDITIPYEELGNISVIDEEGESTPIIENGCFVLPGTEELNKPFEE
;
A
#
# COMPACT_ATOMS: atom_id res chain seq x y z
N HIS A 1 -3.02 4.01 -35.60
CA HIS A 1 -3.39 2.90 -34.71
C HIS A 1 -2.85 3.19 -33.33
N SER A 2 -3.68 3.75 -32.45
CA SER A 2 -3.38 3.85 -31.03
C SER A 2 -3.49 2.44 -30.44
N PHE A 3 -2.41 1.93 -29.85
CA PHE A 3 -2.43 0.66 -29.14
C PHE A 3 -3.44 0.72 -27.99
N PRO A 4 -4.21 -0.35 -27.72
CA PRO A 4 -5.16 -0.41 -26.60
C PRO A 4 -4.54 -0.05 -25.24
N THR A 5 -3.25 -0.36 -25.08
CA THR A 5 -2.45 -0.07 -23.87
C THR A 5 -2.32 1.42 -23.52
N ARG A 6 -2.27 2.34 -24.49
CA ARG A 6 -2.20 3.77 -24.19
C ARG A 6 -3.48 4.31 -23.57
N ARG A 7 -4.66 3.89 -24.07
CA ARG A 7 -5.95 4.37 -23.53
C ARG A 7 -6.24 3.87 -22.12
N SER A 8 -5.81 2.65 -21.78
CA SER A 8 -5.97 2.15 -20.41
C SER A 8 -5.02 2.86 -19.46
N SER A 9 -3.77 3.10 -19.84
CA SER A 9 -2.82 3.87 -19.01
C SER A 9 -3.32 5.29 -18.76
N ASP A 10 -3.81 5.99 -19.80
CA ASP A 10 -4.38 7.34 -19.66
C ASP A 10 -5.65 7.38 -18.78
N LEU A 11 -6.38 6.27 -18.69
CA LEU A 11 -7.55 6.15 -17.81
C LEU A 11 -7.09 5.98 -16.35
N TYR A 12 -6.18 5.05 -16.09
CA TYR A 12 -5.61 4.84 -14.75
C TYR A 12 -4.94 6.12 -14.23
N GLU A 13 -4.13 6.80 -15.06
CA GLU A 13 -3.48 8.06 -14.70
C GLU A 13 -4.48 9.07 -14.13
N ARG A 14 -5.62 9.27 -14.82
CA ARG A 14 -6.65 10.23 -14.38
C ARG A 14 -7.36 9.81 -13.11
N ILE A 15 -7.72 8.52 -13.01
CA ILE A 15 -8.42 8.01 -11.83
C ILE A 15 -7.50 8.07 -10.61
N GLN A 16 -6.26 7.63 -10.77
CA GLN A 16 -5.24 7.67 -9.72
C GLN A 16 -4.92 9.10 -9.31
N GLN A 17 -4.90 10.03 -10.27
CA GLN A 17 -4.73 11.45 -9.98
C GLN A 17 -5.84 12.00 -9.07
N THR A 18 -7.10 11.62 -9.31
CA THR A 18 -8.23 11.99 -8.44
C THR A 18 -8.05 11.46 -7.01
N ILE A 19 -7.57 10.23 -6.88
CA ILE A 19 -7.27 9.62 -5.56
C ILE A 19 -6.14 10.40 -4.87
N ILE A 20 -5.05 10.68 -5.57
CA ILE A 20 -3.90 11.43 -5.06
C ILE A 20 -4.31 12.84 -4.61
N GLU A 21 -5.11 13.55 -5.41
CA GLU A 21 -5.59 14.89 -5.05
C GLU A 21 -6.41 14.89 -3.75
N THR A 22 -7.17 13.82 -3.49
CA THR A 22 -7.89 13.65 -2.23
C THR A 22 -6.92 13.31 -1.08
N LEU A 23 -5.99 12.38 -1.30
CA LEU A 23 -5.00 11.99 -0.29
C LEU A 23 -4.11 13.16 0.15
N ASP A 24 -3.70 14.01 -0.79
CA ASP A 24 -2.85 15.18 -0.53
C ASP A 24 -3.57 16.33 0.21
N THR A 25 -4.88 16.21 0.49
CA THR A 25 -5.61 17.23 1.28
C THR A 25 -5.41 17.10 2.77
N CYS A 26 -4.94 15.96 3.26
CA CYS A 26 -4.88 15.62 4.68
C CYS A 26 -3.53 14.97 5.03
N GLN A 27 -3.20 14.98 6.32
CA GLN A 27 -1.99 14.33 6.84
C GLN A 27 -2.24 12.89 7.32
N TRP A 28 -3.50 12.46 7.39
CA TRP A 28 -3.85 11.18 7.98
C TRP A 28 -4.75 10.38 7.05
N VAL A 29 -4.44 9.10 6.93
CA VAL A 29 -5.29 8.12 6.24
C VAL A 29 -5.69 7.03 7.23
N GLU A 30 -6.99 6.80 7.35
CA GLU A 30 -7.55 5.68 8.11
C GLU A 30 -7.86 4.53 7.17
N VAL A 31 -7.46 3.31 7.56
CA VAL A 31 -7.77 2.08 6.82
C VAL A 31 -8.44 1.09 7.76
N LYS A 32 -9.64 0.66 7.41
CA LYS A 32 -10.44 -0.28 8.22
C LYS A 32 -10.84 -1.52 7.44
N GLY A 33 -10.75 -2.67 8.10
CA GLY A 33 -11.26 -3.93 7.60
C GLY A 33 -12.79 -4.02 7.66
N ARG A 34 -13.34 -5.07 7.05
CA ARG A 34 -14.77 -5.39 7.03
C ARG A 34 -15.03 -6.80 7.51
N GLY A 35 -16.19 -7.01 8.17
CA GLY A 35 -16.59 -8.30 8.67
C GLY A 35 -15.66 -8.78 9.79
N ASP A 36 -14.99 -9.91 9.57
CA ASP A 36 -14.02 -10.46 10.52
C ASP A 36 -12.58 -9.99 10.26
N ASN A 37 -12.36 -9.10 9.31
CA ASN A 37 -11.04 -8.49 9.10
C ASN A 37 -10.83 -7.38 10.15
N GLU A 38 -9.79 -7.52 10.96
CA GLU A 38 -9.52 -6.64 12.10
C GLU A 38 -8.57 -5.48 11.75
N THR A 39 -8.35 -5.19 10.47
CA THR A 39 -7.52 -4.04 10.08
C THR A 39 -8.09 -2.76 10.66
N ASP A 40 -7.24 -2.02 11.36
CA ASP A 40 -7.50 -0.70 11.92
C ASP A 40 -6.17 0.05 11.98
N LEU A 41 -5.84 0.76 10.90
CA LEU A 41 -4.57 1.44 10.71
C LEU A 41 -4.80 2.94 10.54
N ILE A 42 -3.89 3.70 11.11
CA ILE A 42 -3.68 5.12 10.82
C ILE A 42 -2.32 5.27 10.15
N ILE A 43 -2.30 5.92 9.00
CA ILE A 43 -1.11 6.23 8.22
C ILE A 43 -0.87 7.73 8.27
N HIS A 44 0.32 8.13 8.66
CA HIS A 44 0.74 9.52 8.69
C HIS A 44 1.48 9.88 7.39
N LEU A 45 1.05 10.94 6.73
CA LEU A 45 1.62 11.44 5.49
C LEU A 45 2.56 12.62 5.77
N HIS A 46 3.47 12.90 4.84
CA HIS A 46 4.36 14.06 4.95
C HIS A 46 3.61 15.38 4.73
N ASP A 47 4.07 16.43 5.40
CA ASP A 47 3.57 17.78 5.20
C ASP A 47 3.97 18.30 3.81
N LEU A 48 2.99 18.79 3.05
CA LEU A 48 3.22 19.43 1.76
C LEU A 48 3.40 20.94 1.94
N GLU A 49 4.60 21.46 1.63
CA GLU A 49 4.85 22.90 1.69
C GLU A 49 4.11 23.67 0.57
N ASP A 50 3.98 23.07 -0.60
CA ASP A 50 3.29 23.63 -1.77
C ASP A 50 2.57 22.51 -2.54
N VAL A 51 1.30 22.30 -2.25
CA VAL A 51 0.45 21.27 -2.89
C VAL A 51 0.32 21.41 -4.42
N LYS A 52 0.75 22.56 -5.00
CA LYS A 52 0.78 22.74 -6.45
C LYS A 52 2.06 22.21 -7.09
N LYS A 53 3.10 21.96 -6.30
CA LYS A 53 4.41 21.50 -6.77
C LYS A 53 4.82 20.17 -6.18
N GLN A 54 4.20 19.77 -5.08
CA GLN A 54 4.54 18.59 -4.30
C GLN A 54 3.34 17.65 -4.15
N THR A 55 3.63 16.39 -3.96
CA THR A 55 2.66 15.33 -3.66
C THR A 55 3.30 14.28 -2.77
N ASN A 56 2.50 13.60 -1.97
CA ASN A 56 2.93 12.45 -1.18
C ASN A 56 2.93 11.15 -1.99
N PHE A 57 2.12 11.06 -3.05
CA PHE A 57 1.90 9.79 -3.74
C PHE A 57 2.45 9.79 -5.15
N GLU A 58 3.08 8.68 -5.53
CA GLU A 58 3.40 8.39 -6.91
C GLU A 58 2.18 7.84 -7.63
N ASN A 59 1.91 8.39 -8.83
CA ASN A 59 0.90 7.90 -9.74
C ASN A 59 1.54 6.82 -10.63
N CYS A 60 1.37 5.54 -10.25
CA CYS A 60 2.02 4.43 -10.94
C CYS A 60 1.38 4.17 -12.30
N VAL A 61 1.96 4.77 -13.32
CA VAL A 61 1.60 4.63 -14.73
C VAL A 61 2.67 3.80 -15.48
N ALA A 62 2.51 3.63 -16.79
CA ALA A 62 3.29 2.65 -17.57
C ALA A 62 4.79 2.98 -17.71
N ASP A 63 5.22 4.18 -17.40
CA ASP A 63 6.63 4.59 -17.33
C ASP A 63 7.28 4.31 -15.97
N VAL A 64 6.46 4.07 -14.95
CA VAL A 64 6.90 3.66 -13.62
C VAL A 64 6.93 2.14 -13.54
N ASN A 65 5.78 1.49 -13.76
CA ASN A 65 5.65 0.05 -13.63
C ASN A 65 4.61 -0.56 -14.61
N ILE A 66 4.82 -1.79 -15.03
CA ILE A 66 3.88 -2.57 -15.83
C ILE A 66 3.67 -3.94 -15.16
N PRO A 67 2.41 -4.26 -14.76
CA PRO A 67 1.17 -3.53 -15.02
C PRO A 67 1.05 -2.23 -14.22
N VAL A 68 0.26 -1.29 -14.75
CA VAL A 68 -0.15 -0.07 -14.06
C VAL A 68 -1.22 -0.37 -13.02
N GLY A 69 -1.46 0.54 -12.09
CA GLY A 69 -2.66 0.48 -11.30
C GLY A 69 -2.45 0.57 -9.78
N GLU A 70 -1.75 1.61 -9.33
CA GLU A 70 -1.66 1.96 -7.91
C GLU A 70 -1.27 3.43 -7.72
N VAL A 71 -1.52 3.92 -6.52
CA VAL A 71 -0.91 5.11 -5.95
C VAL A 71 -0.19 4.72 -4.67
N PHE A 72 1.07 5.11 -4.50
CA PHE A 72 1.88 4.67 -3.36
C PHE A 72 2.70 5.79 -2.74
N THR A 73 3.05 5.61 -1.48
CA THR A 73 3.82 6.56 -0.67
C THR A 73 4.71 5.84 0.33
N SER A 74 5.80 6.48 0.75
CA SER A 74 6.53 6.09 1.95
C SER A 74 5.99 6.89 3.12
N PRO A 75 5.32 6.27 4.10
CA PRO A 75 4.68 7.00 5.19
C PRO A 75 5.69 7.59 6.17
N VAL A 76 5.29 8.64 6.88
CA VAL A 76 5.94 9.08 8.12
C VAL A 76 5.71 8.00 9.17
N LEU A 77 6.78 7.49 9.79
CA LEU A 77 6.65 6.40 10.77
C LEU A 77 6.05 6.87 12.10
N ALA A 78 6.45 8.06 12.56
CA ALA A 78 5.88 8.67 13.76
C ALA A 78 4.37 8.94 13.57
N GLY A 79 3.55 8.30 14.40
CA GLY A 79 2.08 8.40 14.32
C GLY A 79 1.42 7.36 13.42
N THR A 80 2.15 6.70 12.52
CA THR A 80 1.65 5.54 11.79
C THR A 80 1.57 4.33 12.72
N GLY A 81 0.40 3.67 12.78
CA GLY A 81 0.22 2.51 13.66
C GLY A 81 -1.15 1.87 13.59
N GLY A 82 -1.31 0.79 14.33
CA GLY A 82 -2.53 0.00 14.39
C GLY A 82 -2.33 -1.45 13.95
N ILE A 83 -3.39 -2.08 13.47
CA ILE A 83 -3.42 -3.50 13.10
C ILE A 83 -3.63 -3.64 11.60
N LEU A 84 -2.73 -4.36 10.94
CA LEU A 84 -2.93 -4.91 9.60
C LEU A 84 -3.34 -6.37 9.75
N HIS A 85 -4.49 -6.74 9.20
CA HIS A 85 -4.99 -8.11 9.20
C HIS A 85 -5.39 -8.53 7.79
N VAL A 86 -4.98 -9.73 7.36
CA VAL A 86 -5.41 -10.37 6.12
C VAL A 86 -5.71 -11.84 6.38
N LYS A 87 -6.92 -12.28 6.05
CA LYS A 87 -7.34 -13.68 6.28
C LYS A 87 -6.55 -14.68 5.45
N LYS A 88 -6.21 -14.31 4.23
CA LYS A 88 -5.41 -15.16 3.35
C LYS A 88 -4.64 -14.30 2.35
N VAL A 89 -3.33 -14.45 2.34
CA VAL A 89 -2.44 -13.79 1.38
C VAL A 89 -1.34 -14.74 0.94
N TYR A 90 -0.81 -14.51 -0.26
CA TYR A 90 0.32 -15.25 -0.81
C TYR A 90 1.51 -14.31 -0.96
N LEU A 91 2.59 -14.59 -0.22
CA LEU A 91 3.82 -13.83 -0.22
C LEU A 91 4.95 -14.75 -0.69
N ASN A 92 5.60 -14.39 -1.79
CA ASN A 92 6.69 -15.20 -2.37
C ASN A 92 6.32 -16.69 -2.60
N GLY A 93 5.06 -16.95 -2.97
CA GLY A 93 4.54 -18.31 -3.19
C GLY A 93 4.17 -19.08 -1.91
N LEU A 94 4.32 -18.47 -0.74
CA LEU A 94 3.90 -19.02 0.54
C LEU A 94 2.54 -18.47 0.94
N GLN A 95 1.65 -19.33 1.42
CA GLN A 95 0.35 -18.91 1.93
C GLN A 95 0.44 -18.53 3.40
N PHE A 96 -0.09 -17.35 3.74
CA PHE A 96 -0.36 -16.94 5.11
C PHE A 96 -1.85 -16.93 5.37
N ARG A 97 -2.26 -17.38 6.57
CA ARG A 97 -3.64 -17.41 7.04
C ARG A 97 -3.78 -16.57 8.30
N ASP A 98 -4.81 -15.74 8.35
CA ASP A 98 -5.07 -14.81 9.46
C ASP A 98 -3.80 -14.08 9.90
N LEU A 99 -3.08 -13.58 8.89
CA LEU A 99 -1.86 -12.81 9.13
C LEU A 99 -2.22 -11.48 9.78
N LYS A 100 -1.67 -11.24 10.97
CA LYS A 100 -1.77 -9.95 11.67
C LYS A 100 -0.39 -9.41 11.96
N LEU A 101 -0.21 -8.12 11.64
CA LEU A 101 0.94 -7.33 12.08
C LEU A 101 0.42 -6.15 12.88
N VAL A 102 1.03 -5.89 14.03
CA VAL A 102 0.72 -4.72 14.86
C VAL A 102 1.85 -3.72 14.72
N PHE A 103 1.48 -2.50 14.37
CA PHE A 103 2.42 -1.40 14.19
C PHE A 103 2.31 -0.38 15.30
N ASP A 104 3.45 0.12 15.77
CA ASP A 104 3.58 1.30 16.62
C ASP A 104 4.73 2.16 16.11
N CYS A 105 4.46 3.46 15.92
CA CYS A 105 5.40 4.39 15.29
C CYS A 105 5.97 3.80 13.99
N GLY A 106 5.10 3.26 13.14
CA GLY A 106 5.41 2.66 11.85
C GLY A 106 6.25 1.39 11.89
N GLN A 107 6.56 0.83 13.06
CA GLN A 107 7.35 -0.38 13.18
C GLN A 107 6.51 -1.57 13.63
N VAL A 108 6.78 -2.76 13.10
CA VAL A 108 6.15 -3.99 13.55
C VAL A 108 6.61 -4.29 14.98
N ILE A 109 5.66 -4.37 15.93
CA ILE A 109 5.90 -4.64 17.34
C ILE A 109 5.34 -5.99 17.80
N ASP A 110 4.36 -6.51 17.07
CA ASP A 110 3.79 -7.84 17.30
C ASP A 110 3.23 -8.43 16.02
N TYR A 111 3.12 -9.77 15.95
CA TYR A 111 2.65 -10.46 14.76
C TYR A 111 2.15 -11.86 15.10
N THR A 112 1.18 -12.34 14.32
CA THR A 112 0.65 -13.70 14.43
C THR A 112 0.08 -14.17 13.08
N CYS A 113 -0.05 -15.48 12.92
CA CYS A 113 -0.82 -16.11 11.85
C CYS A 113 -1.40 -17.44 12.35
N SER A 114 -2.20 -18.12 11.51
CA SER A 114 -2.83 -19.41 11.84
C SER A 114 -2.46 -20.53 10.86
N ASN A 115 -1.21 -20.55 10.41
CA ASN A 115 -0.72 -21.58 9.48
C ASN A 115 -0.46 -22.93 10.14
N PHE A 116 -0.05 -22.92 11.41
CA PHE A 116 0.37 -24.08 12.19
C PHE A 116 -0.42 -24.20 13.50
N GLU A 117 -0.26 -25.32 14.20
CA GLU A 117 -1.00 -25.59 15.45
C GLU A 117 -0.45 -24.81 16.64
N THR A 118 0.85 -24.46 16.64
CA THR A 118 1.49 -23.77 17.76
C THR A 118 1.79 -22.30 17.40
N GLU A 119 1.74 -21.47 18.42
CA GLU A 119 2.11 -20.05 18.29
C GLU A 119 3.60 -19.91 17.90
N GLU A 120 4.47 -20.76 18.46
CA GLU A 120 5.91 -20.74 18.16
C GLU A 120 6.18 -20.97 16.67
N GLU A 121 5.54 -21.99 16.06
CA GLU A 121 5.68 -22.26 14.63
C GLU A 121 5.12 -21.13 13.77
N ASN A 122 3.99 -20.54 14.15
CA ASN A 122 3.40 -19.42 13.44
C ASN A 122 4.29 -18.17 13.49
N ARG A 123 4.86 -17.86 14.64
CA ARG A 123 5.80 -16.74 14.79
C ARG A 123 7.07 -16.97 13.98
N ALA A 124 7.68 -18.15 14.07
CA ALA A 124 8.87 -18.50 13.28
C ALA A 124 8.60 -18.37 11.78
N TYR A 125 7.41 -18.76 11.32
CA TYR A 125 7.04 -18.64 9.90
C TYR A 125 6.99 -17.19 9.41
N ILE A 126 6.52 -16.26 10.25
CA ILE A 126 6.53 -14.82 9.95
C ILE A 126 7.95 -14.27 10.04
N GLU A 127 8.72 -14.64 11.06
CA GLU A 127 10.11 -14.22 11.24
C GLU A 127 10.99 -14.62 10.05
N ASP A 128 10.83 -15.83 9.54
CA ASP A 128 11.63 -16.36 8.43
C ASP A 128 11.28 -15.70 7.08
N ASN A 129 9.99 -15.33 6.87
CA ASN A 129 9.49 -15.04 5.53
C ASN A 129 8.97 -13.60 5.33
N ILE A 130 8.76 -12.85 6.42
CA ILE A 130 8.29 -11.45 6.37
C ILE A 130 9.28 -10.53 7.07
N LEU A 131 9.72 -10.90 8.28
CA LEU A 131 10.62 -10.05 9.06
C LEU A 131 12.10 -10.29 8.74
N PHE A 132 12.43 -11.39 8.08
CA PHE A 132 13.82 -11.80 7.77
C PHE A 132 14.76 -11.70 8.96
N HIS A 133 14.25 -12.11 10.14
CA HIS A 133 14.92 -12.06 11.46
C HIS A 133 15.31 -10.66 11.97
N HIS A 134 14.78 -9.60 11.37
CA HIS A 134 14.92 -8.26 11.94
C HIS A 134 14.07 -8.14 13.21
N ALA A 135 14.66 -7.67 14.29
CA ALA A 135 13.97 -7.48 15.57
C ALA A 135 12.87 -6.40 15.49
N LYS A 136 13.05 -5.45 14.59
CA LYS A 136 12.08 -4.42 14.22
C LYS A 136 12.20 -4.16 12.73
N ILE A 137 11.08 -3.98 12.07
CA ILE A 137 11.02 -3.68 10.65
C ILE A 137 9.98 -2.58 10.43
N PRO A 138 10.29 -1.51 9.68
CA PRO A 138 9.35 -0.42 9.45
C PRO A 138 8.32 -0.76 8.37
N MET A 139 7.23 0.01 8.34
CA MET A 139 6.38 0.14 7.18
C MET A 139 7.14 0.97 6.13
N GLY A 140 7.49 0.35 5.02
CA GLY A 140 8.20 0.99 3.92
C GLY A 140 7.26 1.67 2.94
N GLU A 141 6.01 1.16 2.84
CA GLU A 141 5.04 1.63 1.87
C GLU A 141 3.62 1.52 2.38
N PHE A 142 2.80 2.49 1.98
CA PHE A 142 1.35 2.40 1.91
C PHE A 142 0.90 2.69 0.47
N ALA A 143 0.07 1.82 -0.09
CA ALA A 143 -0.44 1.97 -1.44
C ALA A 143 -1.93 1.62 -1.56
N ILE A 144 -2.57 2.18 -2.59
CA ILE A 144 -3.92 1.79 -3.00
C ILE A 144 -3.82 1.22 -4.41
N GLY A 145 -3.84 -0.12 -4.50
CA GLY A 145 -3.94 -0.82 -5.78
C GLY A 145 -5.29 -0.53 -6.44
N THR A 146 -5.29 -0.27 -7.74
CA THR A 146 -6.49 0.11 -8.50
C THR A 146 -6.81 -0.89 -9.61
N ASN A 147 -6.04 -1.99 -9.74
CA ASN A 147 -6.27 -2.99 -10.77
C ASN A 147 -7.36 -3.99 -10.36
N THR A 148 -8.57 -3.49 -10.19
CA THR A 148 -9.76 -4.28 -9.83
C THR A 148 -10.11 -5.36 -10.87
N THR A 149 -9.76 -5.15 -12.14
CA THR A 149 -9.92 -6.17 -13.20
C THR A 149 -9.05 -7.38 -12.94
N ALA A 150 -7.78 -7.17 -12.57
CA ALA A 150 -6.88 -8.27 -12.22
C ALA A 150 -7.37 -9.01 -10.96
N TYR A 151 -7.84 -8.25 -9.96
CA TYR A 151 -8.42 -8.81 -8.74
C TYR A 151 -9.60 -9.75 -9.04
N VAL A 152 -10.62 -9.26 -9.74
CA VAL A 152 -11.80 -10.07 -10.10
C VAL A 152 -11.43 -11.29 -10.93
N ALA A 153 -10.50 -11.13 -11.88
CA ALA A 153 -10.01 -12.26 -12.68
C ALA A 153 -9.26 -13.28 -11.80
N ALA A 154 -8.43 -12.84 -10.86
CA ALA A 154 -7.71 -13.73 -9.94
C ALA A 154 -8.66 -14.56 -9.08
N GLU A 155 -9.70 -13.92 -8.52
CA GLU A 155 -10.74 -14.60 -7.72
C GLU A 155 -11.57 -15.56 -8.59
N LYS A 156 -12.10 -15.11 -9.72
CA LYS A 156 -12.93 -15.89 -10.63
C LYS A 156 -12.26 -17.18 -11.11
N TYR A 157 -10.96 -17.13 -11.37
CA TYR A 157 -10.19 -18.27 -11.88
C TYR A 157 -9.37 -19.00 -10.79
N GLY A 158 -9.38 -18.54 -9.57
CA GLY A 158 -8.64 -19.12 -8.45
C GLY A 158 -7.13 -19.18 -8.71
N ILE A 159 -6.55 -18.08 -9.21
CA ILE A 159 -5.14 -18.01 -9.62
C ILE A 159 -4.29 -17.03 -8.80
N ALA A 160 -4.83 -16.49 -7.70
CA ALA A 160 -4.12 -15.51 -6.85
C ALA A 160 -2.75 -16.04 -6.39
N ASP A 161 -2.63 -17.34 -6.08
CA ASP A 161 -1.39 -18.01 -5.69
C ASP A 161 -0.33 -18.11 -6.79
N LYS A 162 -0.68 -17.80 -8.03
CA LYS A 162 0.19 -17.92 -9.23
C LYS A 162 0.61 -16.58 -9.80
N LEU A 163 0.05 -15.51 -9.29
CA LEU A 163 0.35 -14.18 -9.80
C LEU A 163 1.70 -13.70 -9.25
N PRO A 164 2.54 -13.08 -10.11
CA PRO A 164 3.73 -12.40 -9.63
C PRO A 164 3.34 -11.20 -8.75
N ILE A 165 4.22 -10.81 -7.83
CA ILE A 165 3.99 -9.74 -6.87
C ILE A 165 3.58 -8.43 -7.58
N LEU A 166 4.21 -8.06 -8.67
CA LEU A 166 3.89 -6.87 -9.47
C LEU A 166 2.44 -6.79 -9.97
N ILE A 167 1.68 -7.90 -9.94
CA ILE A 167 0.25 -7.92 -10.23
C ILE A 167 -0.53 -7.99 -8.94
N ALA A 168 -0.09 -8.84 -7.98
CA ALA A 168 -0.78 -9.10 -6.74
C ALA A 168 -0.90 -7.83 -5.87
N GLU A 169 0.16 -7.03 -5.77
CA GLU A 169 0.17 -5.76 -5.04
C GLU A 169 -0.88 -4.78 -5.57
N LYS A 170 -1.10 -4.74 -6.89
CA LYS A 170 -2.03 -3.80 -7.53
C LYS A 170 -3.50 -4.21 -7.45
N MET A 171 -3.79 -5.40 -6.89
CA MET A 171 -5.15 -5.95 -6.78
C MET A 171 -5.88 -5.49 -5.50
N GLY A 172 -5.33 -4.58 -4.73
CA GLY A 172 -5.94 -4.05 -3.51
C GLY A 172 -5.03 -3.07 -2.78
N PRO A 173 -5.52 -2.44 -1.70
CA PRO A 173 -4.64 -1.69 -0.82
C PRO A 173 -3.58 -2.60 -0.24
N HIS A 174 -2.34 -2.13 -0.20
CA HIS A 174 -1.24 -2.92 0.34
C HIS A 174 -0.28 -2.08 1.18
N PHE A 175 0.48 -2.80 2.00
CA PHE A 175 1.43 -2.23 2.93
C PHE A 175 2.70 -3.04 2.84
N ALA A 176 3.82 -2.41 2.53
CA ALA A 176 5.08 -3.11 2.57
C ALA A 176 5.75 -2.95 3.93
N VAL A 177 6.37 -4.04 4.39
CA VAL A 177 7.32 -3.99 5.51
C VAL A 177 8.74 -4.12 4.97
N GLY A 178 9.65 -3.31 5.51
CA GLY A 178 11.04 -3.22 5.08
C GLY A 178 11.41 -1.86 4.50
N ASP A 179 12.18 -1.91 3.43
CA ASP A 179 12.69 -0.72 2.74
C ASP A 179 11.58 0.03 2.00
N THR A 180 11.78 1.32 1.73
CA THR A 180 10.86 2.12 0.90
C THR A 180 10.96 1.73 -0.57
N CYS A 181 9.97 2.09 -1.39
CA CYS A 181 10.01 1.90 -2.85
C CYS A 181 11.16 2.65 -3.52
N TYR A 182 11.72 3.64 -2.84
CA TYR A 182 12.81 4.49 -3.35
C TYR A 182 14.18 4.10 -2.81
N SER A 183 14.32 2.95 -2.14
CA SER A 183 15.58 2.47 -1.55
C SER A 183 16.73 2.56 -2.55
N TRP A 184 17.80 3.23 -2.13
CA TRP A 184 19.00 3.58 -2.91
C TRP A 184 18.79 4.66 -4.00
N ALA A 185 17.58 5.22 -4.12
CA ALA A 185 17.25 6.27 -5.10
C ALA A 185 16.54 7.48 -4.46
N GLU A 186 16.43 7.55 -3.14
CA GLU A 186 15.67 8.56 -2.39
C GLU A 186 16.11 10.00 -2.69
N ASP A 187 17.41 10.19 -2.97
CA ASP A 187 17.97 11.51 -3.29
C ASP A 187 17.75 11.94 -4.76
N THR A 188 17.17 11.08 -5.58
CA THR A 188 16.81 11.38 -6.96
C THR A 188 15.41 11.96 -7.02
N PRO A 189 15.20 13.21 -7.49
CA PRO A 189 13.87 13.77 -7.64
C PRO A 189 13.01 12.94 -8.61
N VAL A 190 11.80 12.63 -8.20
CA VAL A 190 10.79 11.93 -9.00
C VAL A 190 9.57 12.83 -9.13
N PHE A 191 8.93 12.82 -10.30
CA PHE A 191 7.79 13.69 -10.61
C PHE A 191 6.66 12.87 -11.20
N ASN A 192 5.43 13.16 -10.78
CA ASN A 192 4.23 12.64 -11.39
C ASN A 192 4.00 13.23 -12.80
N PRO A 193 3.15 12.61 -13.64
CA PRO A 193 2.81 13.12 -14.96
C PRO A 193 2.26 14.57 -14.96
N ASP A 194 1.66 15.02 -13.86
CA ASP A 194 1.19 16.40 -13.66
C ASP A 194 2.31 17.40 -13.35
N GLY A 195 3.56 16.92 -13.18
CA GLY A 195 4.75 17.72 -12.91
C GLY A 195 4.99 18.02 -11.43
N ARG A 196 4.18 17.50 -10.49
CA ARG A 196 4.44 17.63 -9.04
C ARG A 196 5.55 16.69 -8.62
N GLU A 197 6.44 17.17 -7.75
CA GLU A 197 7.50 16.37 -7.16
C GLU A 197 6.94 15.47 -6.05
N ILE A 198 7.30 14.19 -6.08
CA ILE A 198 6.98 13.24 -5.00
C ILE A 198 8.00 13.48 -3.89
N ILE A 199 7.54 13.96 -2.73
CA ILE A 199 8.41 14.24 -1.58
C ILE A 199 8.55 13.06 -0.63
N ALA A 200 7.58 12.17 -0.59
CA ALA A 200 7.52 11.01 0.30
C ALA A 200 8.39 9.84 -0.20
N ARG A 201 9.67 10.10 -0.44
CA ARG A 201 10.65 9.09 -0.85
C ARG A 201 11.42 8.49 0.32
N ASP A 202 11.40 9.16 1.46
CA ASP A 202 12.05 8.78 2.71
C ASP A 202 11.01 8.51 3.80
N ASN A 203 11.42 7.71 4.75
CA ASN A 203 10.89 7.70 6.11
C ASN A 203 12.06 7.95 7.11
N GLU A 204 11.76 7.99 8.41
CA GLU A 204 12.77 8.28 9.43
C GLU A 204 13.92 7.27 9.46
N ILE A 205 13.68 6.03 9.00
CA ILE A 205 14.72 4.99 8.96
C ILE A 205 15.58 5.14 7.70
N SER A 206 14.99 5.24 6.52
CA SER A 206 15.75 5.39 5.28
C SER A 206 16.58 6.69 5.28
N ALA A 207 16.09 7.74 5.95
CA ALA A 207 16.82 9.00 6.12
C ALA A 207 18.14 8.85 6.91
N LEU A 208 18.28 7.81 7.75
CA LEU A 208 19.50 7.52 8.51
C LEU A 208 20.70 7.22 7.60
N ARG A 209 20.50 6.89 6.31
CA ARG A 209 21.60 6.70 5.35
C ARG A 209 22.53 7.91 5.28
N LYS A 210 22.01 9.11 5.60
CA LYS A 210 22.79 10.36 5.61
C LYS A 210 23.79 10.41 6.76
N GLU A 211 23.58 9.58 7.79
CA GLU A 211 24.48 9.44 8.97
C GLU A 211 25.26 8.14 8.89
N ASP A 212 24.57 7.01 8.76
CA ASP A 212 25.14 5.68 8.65
C ASP A 212 24.26 4.79 7.76
N ILE A 213 24.75 4.47 6.58
CA ILE A 213 24.03 3.66 5.58
C ILE A 213 23.63 2.27 6.10
N SER A 214 24.37 1.72 7.07
CA SER A 214 24.07 0.40 7.66
C SER A 214 22.82 0.40 8.53
N MET A 215 22.30 1.57 8.88
CA MET A 215 21.10 1.74 9.71
C MET A 215 19.83 1.98 8.88
N ALA A 216 19.97 2.23 7.58
CA ALA A 216 18.89 2.73 6.73
C ALA A 216 18.15 1.64 5.98
N TYR A 217 18.79 0.50 5.70
CA TYR A 217 18.25 -0.51 4.81
C TYR A 217 18.19 -1.90 5.44
N TYR A 218 17.08 -2.57 5.20
CA TYR A 218 16.80 -3.94 5.67
C TYR A 218 17.13 -4.98 4.59
N GLY A 219 17.19 -4.55 3.31
CA GLY A 219 17.40 -5.44 2.17
C GLY A 219 16.18 -6.31 1.86
N CYS A 220 15.01 -5.89 2.30
CA CYS A 220 13.74 -6.54 2.00
C CYS A 220 12.63 -5.51 1.83
N HIS A 221 11.62 -5.89 1.05
CA HIS A 221 10.39 -5.16 0.82
C HIS A 221 9.29 -6.19 0.56
N THR A 222 8.32 -6.29 1.46
CA THR A 222 7.30 -7.34 1.39
C THR A 222 5.90 -6.72 1.42
N ASP A 223 5.22 -6.75 0.28
CA ASP A 223 3.88 -6.20 0.10
C ASP A 223 2.82 -7.15 0.62
N ILE A 224 1.97 -6.66 1.51
CA ILE A 224 0.85 -7.39 2.10
C ILE A 224 -0.43 -6.70 1.64
N THR A 225 -1.15 -7.35 0.71
CA THR A 225 -2.36 -6.80 0.09
C THR A 225 -3.61 -7.25 0.84
N ILE A 226 -4.51 -6.30 1.13
CA ILE A 226 -5.86 -6.57 1.64
C ILE A 226 -6.78 -6.77 0.43
N PRO A 227 -7.46 -7.94 0.29
CA PRO A 227 -8.47 -8.14 -0.73
C PRO A 227 -9.66 -7.18 -0.56
N TYR A 228 -10.28 -6.76 -1.66
CA TYR A 228 -11.40 -5.80 -1.60
C TYR A 228 -12.61 -6.33 -0.81
N GLU A 229 -12.84 -7.65 -0.77
CA GLU A 229 -13.91 -8.24 0.04
C GLU A 229 -13.64 -8.17 1.54
N GLU A 230 -12.38 -8.05 1.97
CA GLU A 230 -11.98 -7.87 3.36
C GLU A 230 -11.85 -6.39 3.77
N LEU A 231 -11.82 -5.50 2.77
CA LEU A 231 -11.67 -4.06 2.98
C LEU A 231 -12.99 -3.41 3.37
N GLY A 232 -13.00 -2.69 4.47
CA GLY A 232 -14.08 -1.79 4.85
C GLY A 232 -13.91 -0.43 4.17
N ASN A 233 -13.15 0.43 4.80
CA ASN A 233 -12.99 1.82 4.37
C ASN A 233 -11.53 2.24 4.26
N ILE A 234 -11.28 3.17 3.33
CA ILE A 234 -10.09 4.02 3.32
C ILE A 234 -10.60 5.46 3.24
N SER A 235 -10.20 6.27 4.21
CA SER A 235 -10.61 7.67 4.30
C SER A 235 -9.42 8.54 4.68
N VAL A 236 -9.37 9.76 4.17
CA VAL A 236 -8.49 10.80 4.72
C VAL A 236 -9.18 11.48 5.89
N ILE A 237 -8.40 11.94 6.86
CA ILE A 237 -8.88 12.65 8.05
C ILE A 237 -8.15 13.99 8.11
N ASP A 238 -8.91 15.08 8.22
CA ASP A 238 -8.36 16.41 8.34
C ASP A 238 -8.04 16.79 9.83
N GLU A 239 -7.49 17.99 10.02
CA GLU A 239 -7.12 18.50 11.33
C GLU A 239 -8.33 18.69 12.28
N GLU A 240 -9.54 18.91 11.74
CA GLU A 240 -10.79 19.02 12.48
C GLU A 240 -11.38 17.65 12.84
N GLY A 241 -10.82 16.55 12.30
CA GLY A 241 -11.30 15.19 12.47
C GLY A 241 -12.44 14.81 11.52
N GLU A 242 -12.70 15.62 10.50
CA GLU A 242 -13.67 15.28 9.44
C GLU A 242 -13.05 14.23 8.50
N SER A 243 -13.87 13.26 8.10
CA SER A 243 -13.43 12.14 7.28
C SER A 243 -13.99 12.25 5.88
N THR A 244 -13.11 12.14 4.87
CA THR A 244 -13.52 12.05 3.45
C THR A 244 -13.19 10.64 2.93
N PRO A 245 -14.19 9.82 2.57
CA PRO A 245 -13.96 8.47 2.11
C PRO A 245 -13.44 8.42 0.67
N ILE A 246 -12.47 7.54 0.44
CA ILE A 246 -11.95 7.15 -0.88
C ILE A 246 -12.57 5.81 -1.29
N ILE A 247 -12.61 4.88 -0.32
CA ILE A 247 -13.21 3.56 -0.47
C ILE A 247 -14.18 3.35 0.69
N GLU A 248 -15.38 2.84 0.40
CA GLU A 248 -16.36 2.38 1.38
C GLU A 248 -16.83 0.96 1.04
N ASN A 249 -16.80 0.08 2.03
CA ASN A 249 -17.20 -1.33 1.85
C ASN A 249 -16.51 -2.03 0.67
N GLY A 250 -15.23 -1.71 0.43
CA GLY A 250 -14.44 -2.28 -0.65
C GLY A 250 -14.70 -1.67 -2.03
N CYS A 251 -15.53 -0.62 -2.15
CA CYS A 251 -15.83 0.07 -3.40
C CYS A 251 -15.27 1.50 -3.40
N PHE A 252 -14.74 1.94 -4.52
CA PHE A 252 -14.31 3.33 -4.71
C PHE A 252 -15.51 4.27 -4.76
N VAL A 253 -15.49 5.35 -3.98
CA VAL A 253 -16.64 6.26 -3.84
C VAL A 253 -16.34 7.71 -4.26
N LEU A 254 -15.09 8.04 -4.59
CA LEU A 254 -14.76 9.36 -5.11
C LEU A 254 -15.37 9.57 -6.50
N PRO A 255 -15.94 10.75 -6.78
CA PRO A 255 -16.38 11.10 -8.13
C PRO A 255 -15.23 10.99 -9.14
N GLY A 256 -15.45 10.25 -10.23
CA GLY A 256 -14.43 10.00 -11.27
C GLY A 256 -13.65 8.68 -11.10
N THR A 257 -13.93 7.91 -10.05
CA THR A 257 -13.31 6.59 -9.82
C THR A 257 -14.24 5.42 -10.12
N GLU A 258 -15.46 5.68 -10.59
CA GLU A 258 -16.54 4.68 -10.77
C GLU A 258 -16.14 3.53 -11.72
N GLU A 259 -15.25 3.79 -12.66
CA GLU A 259 -14.75 2.75 -13.59
C GLU A 259 -14.05 1.60 -12.87
N LEU A 260 -13.43 1.87 -11.69
CA LEU A 260 -12.77 0.86 -10.89
C LEU A 260 -13.75 -0.14 -10.26
N ASN A 261 -15.02 0.23 -10.10
CA ASN A 261 -16.02 -0.66 -9.52
C ASN A 261 -16.67 -1.59 -10.56
N LYS A 262 -16.59 -1.27 -11.84
CA LYS A 262 -17.24 -2.06 -12.89
C LYS A 262 -16.88 -3.55 -12.91
N PRO A 263 -15.62 -3.94 -12.66
CA PRO A 263 -15.28 -5.37 -12.62
C PRO A 263 -15.99 -6.13 -11.51
N PHE A 264 -16.38 -5.48 -10.41
CA PHE A 264 -17.10 -6.13 -9.30
C PHE A 264 -18.56 -6.47 -9.66
N GLU A 265 -19.10 -5.90 -10.73
CA GLU A 265 -20.49 -6.11 -11.19
C GLU A 265 -20.60 -7.30 -12.17
N GLU A 266 -19.47 -7.84 -12.68
CA GLU A 266 -19.40 -8.94 -13.67
C GLU A 266 -19.23 -10.33 -13.00
#